data_03a0a311c0f8d70d63a2f5f078c4d048
#
_entry.id   03a0a311c0f8d70d63a2f5f078c4d048
#
_cell.length_a   1.000
_cell.length_b   1.000
_cell.length_c   1.000
_cell.angle_alpha   90.00
_cell.angle_beta   90.00
_cell.angle_gamma   90.00
#
_symmetry.space_group_name_H-M   'P 1'
#
loop_
_entity.id
_entity.type
_entity.pdbx_description
1 polymer ?
#
loop_
_entity_poly.entity_id
_entity_poly.type
_entity_poly.pdbx_seq_one_letter_code
_entity_poly.pdbx_strand_id
1 'polypeptide(L)'
;SWCYTAQNRFKTSKDILQDLVDIVSKNGCLLLNVGPKADGTICEEEVKLLTEIGEWMDVNGEAIYDTHPWRVQAEGNTEVVEGMFSEEGRKDFDSTDIRFTCKGDCIYVIPMKQEGEDIIVKSMGEDSKDFHAIITEFSVLGYEERPEYKREADKMIIHAPFVKSDKPVVYRIRMK
;
A
#
# COMPACT_ATOMS: atom_id res chain seq x y z
N SER A 1 -3.53 -11.66 -19.60
CA SER A 1 -3.98 -12.96 -20.17
C SER A 1 -3.91 -14.06 -19.11
N TRP A 2 -4.75 -15.10 -19.21
CA TRP A 2 -4.75 -16.26 -18.31
C TRP A 2 -3.65 -17.27 -18.62
N CYS A 3 -3.03 -17.17 -19.78
CA CYS A 3 -1.93 -18.03 -20.22
C CYS A 3 -0.90 -17.20 -20.97
N TYR A 4 0.27 -17.78 -21.20
CA TYR A 4 1.33 -17.14 -21.95
C TYR A 4 0.87 -16.77 -23.37
N THR A 5 1.18 -15.56 -23.77
CA THR A 5 1.06 -15.07 -25.16
C THR A 5 2.32 -14.28 -25.50
N ALA A 6 2.80 -14.41 -26.76
CA ALA A 6 3.99 -13.69 -27.20
C ALA A 6 3.83 -12.16 -27.26
N GLN A 7 2.61 -11.66 -27.18
CA GLN A 7 2.26 -10.23 -27.21
C GLN A 7 1.54 -9.79 -25.90
N ASN A 8 1.98 -10.33 -24.77
CA ASN A 8 1.38 -10.00 -23.49
C ASN A 8 1.73 -8.56 -23.06
N ARG A 9 0.78 -7.88 -22.41
CA ARG A 9 1.02 -6.62 -21.70
C ARG A 9 1.06 -6.94 -20.21
N PHE A 10 2.20 -6.61 -19.58
CA PHE A 10 2.37 -6.80 -18.16
C PHE A 10 2.02 -5.52 -17.40
N LYS A 11 1.37 -5.67 -16.25
CA LYS A 11 1.28 -4.62 -15.25
C LYS A 11 2.68 -4.35 -14.68
N THR A 12 2.91 -3.18 -14.15
CA THR A 12 4.12 -2.91 -13.38
C THR A 12 4.01 -3.49 -11.97
N SER A 13 5.13 -3.72 -11.30
CA SER A 13 5.15 -4.12 -9.88
C SER A 13 4.46 -3.08 -9.00
N LYS A 14 4.62 -1.78 -9.34
CA LYS A 14 3.89 -0.67 -8.70
C LYS A 14 2.38 -0.91 -8.76
N ASP A 15 1.83 -1.16 -9.95
CA ASP A 15 0.39 -1.33 -10.14
C ASP A 15 -0.15 -2.51 -9.33
N ILE A 16 0.58 -3.63 -9.33
CA ILE A 16 0.16 -4.84 -8.60
C ILE A 16 0.25 -4.62 -7.09
N LEU A 17 1.29 -3.94 -6.59
CA LEU A 17 1.42 -3.63 -5.17
C LEU A 17 0.35 -2.64 -4.70
N GLN A 18 0.01 -1.66 -5.51
CA GLN A 18 -1.10 -0.74 -5.23
C GLN A 18 -2.44 -1.49 -5.20
N ASP A 19 -2.68 -2.40 -6.15
CA ASP A 19 -3.87 -3.26 -6.14
C ASP A 19 -3.91 -4.15 -4.89
N LEU A 20 -2.79 -4.79 -4.54
CA LEU A 20 -2.68 -5.64 -3.35
C LEU A 20 -3.05 -4.87 -2.08
N VAL A 21 -2.45 -3.71 -1.88
CA VAL A 21 -2.69 -2.87 -0.70
C VAL A 21 -4.15 -2.40 -0.65
N ASP A 22 -4.71 -1.94 -1.78
CA ASP A 22 -6.10 -1.50 -1.84
C ASP A 22 -7.07 -2.64 -1.51
N ILE A 23 -6.85 -3.83 -2.08
CA ILE A 23 -7.67 -5.02 -1.85
C ILE A 23 -7.60 -5.47 -0.39
N VAL A 24 -6.39 -5.58 0.18
CA VAL A 24 -6.20 -6.07 1.56
C VAL A 24 -6.78 -5.08 2.57
N SER A 25 -6.62 -3.78 2.35
CA SER A 25 -7.20 -2.74 3.23
C SER A 25 -8.74 -2.82 3.32
N LYS A 26 -9.38 -3.44 2.33
CA LYS A 26 -10.83 -3.69 2.24
C LYS A 26 -11.22 -5.13 2.60
N ASN A 27 -10.33 -5.89 3.23
CA ASN A 27 -10.54 -7.30 3.61
C ASN A 27 -10.66 -8.27 2.41
N GLY A 28 -10.09 -7.92 1.27
CA GLY A 28 -10.08 -8.77 0.08
C GLY A 28 -8.80 -9.61 -0.04
N CYS A 29 -8.80 -10.52 -1.00
CA CYS A 29 -7.66 -11.35 -1.38
C CYS A 29 -7.31 -11.13 -2.84
N LEU A 30 -6.03 -10.94 -3.15
CA LEU A 30 -5.53 -10.86 -4.51
C LEU A 30 -5.16 -12.24 -5.03
N LEU A 31 -5.73 -12.63 -6.17
CA LEU A 31 -5.27 -13.78 -6.96
C LEU A 31 -4.42 -13.27 -8.13
N LEU A 32 -3.10 -13.40 -7.98
CA LEU A 32 -2.15 -13.03 -9.03
C LEU A 32 -1.87 -14.22 -9.94
N ASN A 33 -2.23 -14.08 -11.21
CA ASN A 33 -1.98 -15.11 -12.21
C ASN A 33 -0.65 -14.87 -12.94
N VAL A 34 0.09 -15.94 -13.19
CA VAL A 34 1.24 -15.99 -14.08
C VAL A 34 0.95 -16.93 -15.24
N GLY A 35 1.48 -16.62 -16.43
CA GLY A 35 1.22 -17.39 -17.66
C GLY A 35 2.39 -18.28 -18.05
N PRO A 36 2.46 -19.57 -17.62
CA PRO A 36 3.58 -20.43 -17.99
C PRO A 36 3.59 -20.72 -19.51
N LYS A 37 4.79 -20.86 -20.06
CA LYS A 37 5.03 -21.34 -21.41
C LYS A 37 4.71 -22.85 -21.50
N ALA A 38 4.66 -23.37 -22.72
CA ALA A 38 4.36 -24.79 -22.96
C ALA A 38 5.36 -25.75 -22.31
N ASP A 39 6.60 -25.33 -22.07
CA ASP A 39 7.64 -26.08 -21.37
C ASP A 39 7.59 -25.95 -19.84
N GLY A 40 6.60 -25.23 -19.31
CA GLY A 40 6.41 -25.01 -17.87
C GLY A 40 7.22 -23.85 -17.29
N THR A 41 8.04 -23.17 -18.08
CA THR A 41 8.77 -21.98 -17.62
C THR A 41 7.90 -20.73 -17.69
N ILE A 42 8.21 -19.72 -16.89
CA ILE A 42 7.63 -18.37 -16.98
C ILE A 42 8.61 -17.43 -17.71
N CYS A 43 8.10 -16.35 -18.31
CA CYS A 43 8.95 -15.41 -19.03
C CYS A 43 9.77 -14.54 -18.09
N GLU A 44 10.85 -13.94 -18.60
CA GLU A 44 11.77 -13.12 -17.79
C GLU A 44 11.08 -11.90 -17.20
N GLU A 45 10.12 -11.31 -17.92
CA GLU A 45 9.34 -10.17 -17.47
C GLU A 45 8.50 -10.52 -16.25
N GLU A 46 7.88 -11.69 -16.22
CA GLU A 46 7.12 -12.17 -15.06
C GLU A 46 8.04 -12.51 -13.89
N VAL A 47 9.19 -13.14 -14.14
CA VAL A 47 10.20 -13.39 -13.10
C VAL A 47 10.64 -12.09 -12.44
N LYS A 48 11.01 -11.08 -13.26
CA LYS A 48 11.41 -9.76 -12.76
C LYS A 48 10.31 -9.12 -11.92
N LEU A 49 9.09 -9.12 -12.43
CA LEU A 49 7.92 -8.55 -11.74
C LEU A 49 7.67 -9.23 -10.38
N LEU A 50 7.69 -10.56 -10.33
CA LEU A 50 7.52 -11.31 -9.09
C LEU A 50 8.66 -11.07 -8.11
N THR A 51 9.89 -10.92 -8.59
CA THR A 51 11.05 -10.59 -7.77
C THR A 51 10.87 -9.20 -7.11
N GLU A 52 10.49 -8.19 -7.88
CA GLU A 52 10.24 -6.84 -7.37
C GLU A 52 9.09 -6.79 -6.34
N ILE A 53 8.05 -7.62 -6.53
CA ILE A 53 6.97 -7.77 -5.56
C ILE A 53 7.49 -8.47 -4.30
N GLY A 54 8.28 -9.54 -4.45
CA GLY A 54 8.90 -10.25 -3.35
C GLY A 54 9.78 -9.36 -2.48
N GLU A 55 10.67 -8.58 -3.10
CA GLU A 55 11.52 -7.61 -2.40
C GLU A 55 10.70 -6.59 -1.59
N TRP A 56 9.60 -6.09 -2.16
CA TRP A 56 8.71 -5.20 -1.42
C TRP A 56 8.01 -5.92 -0.25
N MET A 57 7.59 -7.16 -0.45
CA MET A 57 6.93 -7.98 0.57
C MET A 57 7.88 -8.37 1.71
N ASP A 58 9.16 -8.61 1.43
CA ASP A 58 10.18 -8.90 2.46
C ASP A 58 10.32 -7.75 3.46
N VAL A 59 10.13 -6.52 3.01
CA VAL A 59 10.20 -5.31 3.85
C VAL A 59 8.85 -4.99 4.49
N ASN A 60 7.77 -5.07 3.72
CA ASN A 60 6.46 -4.50 4.08
C ASN A 60 5.39 -5.54 4.40
N GLY A 61 5.72 -6.83 4.30
CA GLY A 61 4.75 -7.92 4.43
C GLY A 61 4.01 -7.97 5.76
N GLU A 62 4.59 -7.42 6.84
CA GLU A 62 3.90 -7.34 8.14
C GLU A 62 2.62 -6.50 8.09
N ALA A 63 2.53 -5.55 7.15
CA ALA A 63 1.35 -4.71 6.93
C ALA A 63 0.29 -5.39 6.03
N ILE A 64 0.60 -6.58 5.51
CA ILE A 64 -0.25 -7.36 4.60
C ILE A 64 -0.69 -8.66 5.28
N TYR A 65 0.27 -9.45 5.81
CA TYR A 65 -0.01 -10.77 6.37
C TYR A 65 -0.66 -10.69 7.75
N ASP A 66 -1.74 -11.47 7.95
CA ASP A 66 -2.51 -11.55 9.20
C ASP A 66 -3.06 -10.21 9.67
N THR A 67 -3.29 -9.28 8.74
CA THR A 67 -3.90 -7.98 9.03
C THR A 67 -5.41 -8.03 8.80
N HIS A 68 -6.06 -7.02 9.32
CA HIS A 68 -7.48 -6.75 9.06
C HIS A 68 -7.66 -5.25 8.76
N PRO A 69 -8.78 -4.85 8.12
CA PRO A 69 -9.06 -3.45 7.86
C PRO A 69 -9.10 -2.64 9.16
N TRP A 70 -8.52 -1.44 9.12
CA TRP A 70 -8.81 -0.46 10.14
C TRP A 70 -10.23 0.10 9.93
N ARG A 71 -10.79 0.78 10.94
CA ARG A 71 -12.13 1.38 10.85
C ARG A 71 -12.27 2.40 9.70
N VAL A 72 -11.18 3.09 9.35
CA VAL A 72 -11.02 3.86 8.11
C VAL A 72 -10.17 3.03 7.18
N GLN A 73 -10.74 2.58 6.07
CA GLN A 73 -10.04 1.69 5.13
C GLN A 73 -9.16 2.47 4.16
N ALA A 74 -9.58 3.68 3.82
CA ALA A 74 -8.94 4.51 2.79
C ALA A 74 -9.18 6.00 3.01
N GLU A 75 -8.21 6.81 2.62
CA GLU A 75 -8.31 8.24 2.36
C GLU A 75 -7.83 8.54 0.94
N GLY A 76 -8.16 9.70 0.41
CA GLY A 76 -7.80 10.16 -0.92
C GLY A 76 -9.00 10.31 -1.84
N ASN A 77 -8.73 10.76 -3.06
CA ASN A 77 -9.77 11.12 -4.02
C ASN A 77 -9.84 10.16 -5.22
N THR A 78 -8.93 9.18 -5.30
CA THR A 78 -8.92 8.25 -6.44
C THR A 78 -9.99 7.20 -6.25
N GLU A 79 -11.02 7.27 -7.11
CA GLU A 79 -12.03 6.23 -7.19
C GLU A 79 -11.46 4.99 -7.89
N VAL A 80 -11.55 3.86 -7.22
CA VAL A 80 -11.22 2.56 -7.80
C VAL A 80 -12.45 2.06 -8.53
N VAL A 81 -12.31 1.78 -9.83
CA VAL A 81 -13.40 1.23 -10.63
C VAL A 81 -13.75 -0.16 -10.12
N GLU A 82 -14.98 -0.33 -9.66
CA GLU A 82 -15.49 -1.64 -9.26
C GLU A 82 -15.81 -2.49 -10.48
N GLY A 83 -15.48 -3.77 -10.43
CA GLY A 83 -15.86 -4.74 -11.45
C GLY A 83 -14.79 -5.79 -11.70
N MET A 84 -15.24 -7.03 -11.95
CA MET A 84 -14.36 -8.10 -12.40
C MET A 84 -13.83 -7.77 -13.80
N PHE A 85 -12.50 -7.86 -13.97
CA PHE A 85 -11.81 -7.69 -15.25
C PHE A 85 -11.84 -6.28 -15.87
N SER A 86 -12.28 -5.25 -15.13
CA SER A 86 -12.24 -3.88 -15.64
C SER A 86 -10.88 -3.24 -15.32
N GLU A 87 -10.07 -3.05 -16.34
CA GLU A 87 -8.85 -2.26 -16.29
C GLU A 87 -9.01 -0.93 -17.04
N GLU A 88 -10.10 -0.76 -17.75
CA GLU A 88 -10.43 0.47 -18.45
C GLU A 88 -10.85 1.54 -17.44
N GLY A 89 -10.21 2.71 -17.53
CA GLY A 89 -10.52 3.84 -16.66
C GLY A 89 -9.81 3.85 -15.30
N ARG A 90 -8.85 2.94 -15.04
CA ARG A 90 -8.02 3.00 -13.85
C ARG A 90 -7.30 4.35 -13.79
N LYS A 91 -7.47 5.06 -12.69
CA LYS A 91 -6.70 6.26 -12.37
C LYS A 91 -5.47 5.87 -11.55
N ASP A 92 -4.35 6.52 -11.81
CA ASP A 92 -3.17 6.37 -10.97
C ASP A 92 -3.43 6.97 -9.58
N PHE A 93 -2.97 6.26 -8.56
CA PHE A 93 -2.96 6.80 -7.20
C PHE A 93 -1.94 7.93 -7.06
N ASP A 94 -2.27 8.90 -6.24
CA ASP A 94 -1.38 10.00 -5.87
C ASP A 94 -0.99 9.93 -4.37
N SER A 95 -0.21 10.90 -3.90
CA SER A 95 0.26 10.94 -2.51
C SER A 95 -0.84 11.24 -1.48
N THR A 96 -2.03 11.65 -1.93
CA THR A 96 -3.20 11.83 -1.06
C THR A 96 -3.97 10.53 -0.83
N ASP A 97 -3.70 9.51 -1.66
CA ASP A 97 -4.34 8.20 -1.54
C ASP A 97 -3.61 7.36 -0.51
N ILE A 98 -4.29 7.10 0.59
CA ILE A 98 -3.77 6.33 1.72
C ILE A 98 -4.67 5.14 1.97
N ARG A 99 -4.07 4.01 2.34
CA ARG A 99 -4.77 2.81 2.80
C ARG A 99 -4.35 2.46 4.21
N PHE A 100 -5.19 1.72 4.90
CA PHE A 100 -4.95 1.36 6.29
C PHE A 100 -5.20 -0.13 6.51
N THR A 101 -4.27 -0.75 7.22
CA THR A 101 -4.44 -2.09 7.79
C THR A 101 -4.06 -2.05 9.26
N CYS A 102 -4.46 -3.06 10.03
CA CYS A 102 -4.04 -3.16 11.42
C CYS A 102 -3.80 -4.61 11.84
N LYS A 103 -2.91 -4.78 12.84
CA LYS A 103 -2.54 -6.06 13.41
C LYS A 103 -2.09 -5.87 14.85
N GLY A 104 -2.78 -6.50 15.79
CA GLY A 104 -2.47 -6.36 17.21
C GLY A 104 -2.58 -4.90 17.68
N ASP A 105 -1.49 -4.36 18.21
CA ASP A 105 -1.34 -2.98 18.68
C ASP A 105 -0.84 -2.01 17.60
N CYS A 106 -0.74 -2.46 16.35
CA CYS A 106 -0.22 -1.67 15.26
C CYS A 106 -1.30 -1.27 14.25
N ILE A 107 -1.22 -0.01 13.81
CA ILE A 107 -1.88 0.49 12.58
C ILE A 107 -0.79 0.76 11.55
N TYR A 108 -1.04 0.33 10.32
CA TYR A 108 -0.21 0.64 9.17
C TYR A 108 -0.89 1.70 8.33
N VAL A 109 -0.23 2.84 8.17
CA VAL A 109 -0.63 3.94 7.30
C VAL A 109 0.14 3.79 6.01
N ILE A 110 -0.56 3.60 4.89
CA ILE A 110 0.05 3.19 3.63
C ILE A 110 -0.28 4.20 2.53
N PRO A 111 0.49 5.30 2.38
CA PRO A 111 0.46 6.12 1.19
C PRO A 111 0.77 5.28 -0.05
N MET A 112 -0.03 5.44 -1.11
CA MET A 112 0.09 4.63 -2.33
C MET A 112 1.32 4.99 -3.16
N LYS A 113 1.89 6.18 -2.95
CA LYS A 113 3.21 6.64 -3.39
C LYS A 113 3.64 7.83 -2.53
N GLN A 114 4.92 8.16 -2.52
CA GLN A 114 5.46 9.35 -1.85
C GLN A 114 6.73 9.83 -2.54
N GLU A 115 6.86 11.13 -2.75
CA GLU A 115 8.02 11.75 -3.42
C GLU A 115 8.74 12.76 -2.51
N GLY A 116 8.68 12.56 -1.19
CA GLY A 116 9.33 13.39 -0.18
C GLY A 116 8.47 14.52 0.38
N GLU A 117 7.21 14.62 -0.06
CA GLU A 117 6.21 15.55 0.50
C GLU A 117 5.65 15.05 1.84
N ASP A 118 5.05 15.95 2.59
CA ASP A 118 4.32 15.62 3.81
C ASP A 118 3.05 14.82 3.47
N ILE A 119 2.78 13.77 4.26
CA ILE A 119 1.57 12.97 4.13
C ILE A 119 0.53 13.49 5.13
N ILE A 120 -0.66 13.78 4.64
CA ILE A 120 -1.77 14.31 5.43
C ILE A 120 -2.79 13.21 5.69
N VAL A 121 -2.93 12.80 6.95
CA VAL A 121 -3.86 11.75 7.39
C VAL A 121 -5.01 12.40 8.17
N LYS A 122 -6.16 12.55 7.53
CA LYS A 122 -7.31 13.27 8.11
C LYS A 122 -7.98 12.48 9.25
N SER A 123 -8.03 11.18 9.15
CA SER A 123 -8.65 10.30 10.15
C SER A 123 -7.86 10.20 11.47
N MET A 124 -6.66 10.78 11.56
CA MET A 124 -5.78 10.69 12.73
C MET A 124 -5.54 12.04 13.42
N GLY A 125 -6.38 13.04 13.21
CA GLY A 125 -6.36 14.30 13.95
C GLY A 125 -6.64 14.11 15.44
N GLU A 126 -6.39 15.15 16.27
CA GLU A 126 -6.63 15.10 17.72
C GLU A 126 -8.11 14.94 18.06
N ASP A 127 -8.99 15.58 17.27
CA ASP A 127 -10.46 15.53 17.43
C ASP A 127 -11.11 14.39 16.62
N SER A 128 -10.29 13.53 15.99
CA SER A 128 -10.81 12.43 15.18
C SER A 128 -11.58 11.42 16.04
N LYS A 129 -12.74 10.99 15.56
CA LYS A 129 -13.54 9.90 16.16
C LYS A 129 -12.89 8.53 15.96
N ASP A 130 -11.95 8.44 15.02
CA ASP A 130 -11.41 7.17 14.56
C ASP A 130 -10.07 6.82 15.22
N PHE A 131 -9.38 7.81 15.80
CA PHE A 131 -8.07 7.62 16.38
C PHE A 131 -7.88 8.36 17.71
N HIS A 132 -7.98 7.62 18.83
CA HIS A 132 -7.79 8.13 20.20
C HIS A 132 -6.61 7.52 20.94
N ALA A 133 -5.83 6.64 20.28
CA ALA A 133 -4.75 5.93 20.91
C ALA A 133 -3.52 6.81 21.17
N ILE A 134 -2.73 6.39 22.16
CA ILE A 134 -1.40 6.96 22.41
C ILE A 134 -0.40 6.25 21.52
N ILE A 135 0.32 7.02 20.71
CA ILE A 135 1.39 6.50 19.87
C ILE A 135 2.63 6.26 20.73
N THR A 136 3.10 5.02 20.79
CA THR A 136 4.29 4.62 21.55
C THR A 136 5.51 4.44 20.67
N GLU A 137 5.31 4.10 19.39
CA GLU A 137 6.37 3.96 18.40
C GLU A 137 5.84 4.40 17.04
N PHE A 138 6.67 5.10 16.27
CA PHE A 138 6.37 5.51 14.91
C PHE A 138 7.60 5.28 14.03
N SER A 139 7.43 4.55 12.94
CA SER A 139 8.52 4.17 12.03
C SER A 139 7.99 4.03 10.60
N VAL A 140 8.89 4.05 9.63
CA VAL A 140 8.62 3.68 8.25
C VAL A 140 9.43 2.43 7.91
N LEU A 141 8.77 1.42 7.35
CA LEU A 141 9.41 0.14 7.07
C LEU A 141 10.43 0.29 5.94
N GLY A 142 11.57 -0.39 6.10
CA GLY A 142 12.67 -0.34 5.14
C GLY A 142 13.60 0.88 5.25
N TYR A 143 13.38 1.76 6.22
CA TYR A 143 14.23 2.93 6.46
C TYR A 143 14.75 2.94 7.89
N GLU A 144 16.01 3.33 8.07
CA GLU A 144 16.62 3.52 9.39
C GLU A 144 16.23 4.87 10.01
N GLU A 145 16.02 5.87 9.16
CA GLU A 145 15.60 7.20 9.58
C GLU A 145 14.17 7.15 10.12
N ARG A 146 13.93 7.91 11.19
CA ARG A 146 12.60 7.99 11.79
C ARG A 146 11.82 9.14 11.22
N PRO A 147 10.57 8.90 10.79
CA PRO A 147 9.68 9.96 10.38
C PRO A 147 9.26 10.78 11.60
N GLU A 148 9.02 12.06 11.39
CA GLU A 148 8.38 12.93 12.37
C GLU A 148 6.88 13.00 12.08
N TYR A 149 6.09 13.27 13.12
CA TYR A 149 4.67 13.53 12.94
C TYR A 149 4.19 14.65 13.87
N LYS A 150 3.18 15.36 13.42
CA LYS A 150 2.44 16.35 14.20
C LYS A 150 0.96 16.05 14.09
N ARG A 151 0.25 16.03 15.21
CA ARG A 151 -1.21 15.97 15.20
C ARG A 151 -1.75 17.38 15.39
N GLU A 152 -2.71 17.72 14.55
CA GLU A 152 -3.55 18.91 14.63
C GLU A 152 -4.99 18.46 14.90
N ALA A 153 -5.89 19.37 15.17
CA ALA A 153 -7.28 19.04 15.51
C ALA A 153 -7.93 18.10 14.48
N ASP A 154 -7.74 18.38 13.18
CA ASP A 154 -8.42 17.73 12.07
C ASP A 154 -7.56 16.74 11.26
N LYS A 155 -6.28 16.59 11.60
CA LYS A 155 -5.35 15.73 10.81
C LYS A 155 -4.09 15.36 11.58
N MET A 156 -3.40 14.34 11.10
CA MET A 156 -2.00 14.09 11.38
C MET A 156 -1.17 14.43 10.15
N ILE A 157 -0.05 15.10 10.34
CA ILE A 157 0.95 15.39 9.31
C ILE A 157 2.15 14.51 9.58
N ILE A 158 2.54 13.71 8.60
CA ILE A 158 3.75 12.88 8.64
C ILE A 158 4.81 13.57 7.79
N HIS A 159 5.94 13.90 8.41
CA HIS A 159 7.09 14.49 7.74
C HIS A 159 8.20 13.46 7.58
N ALA A 160 8.47 13.07 6.36
CA ALA A 160 9.50 12.09 5.99
C ALA A 160 10.10 12.42 4.62
N PRO A 161 10.86 13.52 4.49
CA PRO A 161 11.37 14.02 3.20
C PRO A 161 12.40 13.09 2.55
N PHE A 162 12.95 12.15 3.33
CA PHE A 162 13.88 11.11 2.87
C PHE A 162 13.16 9.96 2.13
N VAL A 163 11.84 9.83 2.28
CA VAL A 163 11.06 8.78 1.63
C VAL A 163 10.70 9.19 0.21
N LYS A 164 11.16 8.41 -0.77
CA LYS A 164 10.82 8.58 -2.18
C LYS A 164 10.54 7.23 -2.80
N SER A 165 9.28 6.98 -3.16
CA SER A 165 8.84 5.73 -3.75
C SER A 165 7.60 5.94 -4.61
N ASP A 166 7.60 5.38 -5.80
CA ASP A 166 6.42 5.27 -6.65
C ASP A 166 5.52 4.08 -6.27
N LYS A 167 6.02 3.21 -5.37
CA LYS A 167 5.30 2.06 -4.78
C LYS A 167 4.71 2.47 -3.43
N PRO A 168 3.72 1.72 -2.89
CA PRO A 168 3.19 1.95 -1.56
C PRO A 168 4.29 1.97 -0.50
N VAL A 169 4.20 2.93 0.42
CA VAL A 169 5.09 3.09 1.57
C VAL A 169 4.34 2.71 2.83
N VAL A 170 4.98 2.04 3.78
CA VAL A 170 4.33 1.58 5.01
C VAL A 170 4.87 2.30 6.23
N TYR A 171 4.05 3.11 6.86
CA TYR A 171 4.29 3.69 8.18
C TYR A 171 3.64 2.82 9.24
N ARG A 172 4.41 2.36 10.21
CA ARG A 172 3.93 1.59 11.35
C ARG A 172 3.74 2.49 12.56
N ILE A 173 2.52 2.52 13.07
CA ILE A 173 2.13 3.20 14.32
C ILE A 173 1.82 2.12 15.35
N ARG A 174 2.64 2.02 16.41
CA ARG A 174 2.31 1.18 17.56
C ARG A 174 1.60 2.01 18.63
N MET A 175 0.59 1.43 19.21
CA MET A 175 -0.30 2.10 20.15
C MET A 175 -0.25 1.45 21.53
N LYS A 176 -0.73 2.22 22.52
CA LYS A 176 -1.04 1.73 23.87
C LYS A 176 -2.49 2.06 24.20
#